data_5b2abb473a607c0612fbe591a0ea731a
#
_entry.id   5b2abb473a607c0612fbe591a0ea731a
#
_cell.length_a   1.000
_cell.length_b   1.000
_cell.length_c   1.000
_cell.angle_alpha   90.00
_cell.angle_beta   90.00
_cell.angle_gamma   90.00
#
_symmetry.space_group_name_H-M   'P 1'
#
loop_
_entity.id
_entity.type
_entity.pdbx_description
1 polymer ?
#
loop_
_entity_poly.entity_id
_entity_poly.type
_entity_poly.pdbx_seq_one_letter_code
_entity_poly.pdbx_strand_id
1 'polypeptide(L)'
;ENPSGTRDGVVETLGTWLTEKETRENSTVQLVAAIIYQREDLQKEAFTALKKQSTMEQTALWAQMCLQINRCDLAEQSFKKLESVDEDGTLTQLVGAWINLHKGGDNTKEAAYTYEELIDKFGSSLTLLNGLAVAKMHQKDYDEAQKRLQEVHGGVVALRGLRAIVIASMASELHAIEQTQLYEYRRVGG
;
A
#
# COMPACT_ATOMS: atom_id res chain seq x y z
N GLU A 1 -33.86 8.40 -12.44
CA GLU A 1 -32.62 7.65 -12.08
C GLU A 1 -31.99 8.37 -10.90
N ASN A 2 -31.78 7.65 -9.80
CA ASN A 2 -31.23 8.23 -8.58
C ASN A 2 -29.69 8.25 -8.71
N PRO A 3 -29.01 9.40 -8.85
CA PRO A 3 -27.56 9.45 -9.11
C PRO A 3 -26.73 8.85 -7.98
N SER A 4 -27.30 8.70 -6.77
CA SER A 4 -26.63 8.09 -5.60
C SER A 4 -26.36 6.58 -5.74
N GLY A 5 -26.89 5.91 -6.78
CA GLY A 5 -26.66 4.49 -7.04
C GLY A 5 -25.56 4.21 -8.08
N THR A 6 -25.05 5.25 -8.75
CA THR A 6 -23.98 5.11 -9.73
C THR A 6 -22.63 5.40 -9.08
N ARG A 7 -21.56 4.84 -9.63
CA ARG A 7 -20.18 5.06 -9.20
C ARG A 7 -19.82 6.55 -9.12
N ASP A 8 -20.20 7.31 -10.13
CA ASP A 8 -19.98 8.76 -10.19
C ASP A 8 -20.77 9.52 -9.13
N GLY A 9 -22.02 9.09 -8.84
CA GLY A 9 -22.84 9.69 -7.78
C GLY A 9 -22.27 9.48 -6.38
N VAL A 10 -21.57 8.37 -6.12
CA VAL A 10 -20.86 8.14 -4.85
C VAL A 10 -19.68 9.10 -4.71
N VAL A 11 -18.90 9.27 -5.76
CA VAL A 11 -17.74 10.19 -5.79
C VAL A 11 -18.19 11.63 -5.55
N GLU A 12 -19.28 12.08 -6.20
CA GLU A 12 -19.86 13.41 -6.03
C GLU A 12 -20.38 13.63 -4.60
N THR A 13 -21.08 12.64 -4.04
CA THR A 13 -21.57 12.70 -2.65
C THR A 13 -20.43 12.83 -1.66
N LEU A 14 -19.34 12.07 -1.84
CA LEU A 14 -18.15 12.17 -1.00
C LEU A 14 -17.48 13.54 -1.12
N GLY A 15 -17.41 14.08 -2.32
CA GLY A 15 -16.92 15.45 -2.55
C GLY A 15 -17.73 16.48 -1.75
N THR A 16 -19.06 16.37 -1.75
CA THR A 16 -19.94 17.24 -0.98
C THR A 16 -19.69 17.09 0.52
N TRP A 17 -19.63 15.88 1.06
CA TRP A 17 -19.34 15.64 2.49
C TRP A 17 -18.00 16.18 2.95
N LEU A 18 -16.98 16.11 2.10
CA LEU A 18 -15.65 16.68 2.42
C LEU A 18 -15.61 18.22 2.34
N THR A 19 -16.61 18.87 1.74
CA THR A 19 -16.74 20.34 1.74
C THR A 19 -17.59 20.85 2.90
N GLU A 20 -18.53 20.07 3.39
CA GLU A 20 -19.41 20.42 4.52
C GLU A 20 -18.61 20.49 5.83
N LYS A 21 -18.83 21.52 6.63
CA LYS A 21 -18.07 21.77 7.86
C LYS A 21 -18.18 20.66 8.90
N GLU A 22 -19.35 20.01 8.98
CA GLU A 22 -19.62 18.98 9.98
C GLU A 22 -18.98 17.63 9.66
N THR A 23 -18.91 17.27 8.38
CA THR A 23 -18.38 15.98 7.91
C THR A 23 -16.92 16.05 7.52
N ARG A 24 -16.43 17.22 7.11
CA ARG A 24 -15.05 17.43 6.64
C ARG A 24 -13.99 17.08 7.69
N GLU A 25 -14.26 17.27 8.97
CA GLU A 25 -13.30 17.01 10.06
C GLU A 25 -13.42 15.59 10.63
N ASN A 26 -14.38 14.80 10.14
CA ASN A 26 -14.56 13.42 10.56
C ASN A 26 -13.49 12.51 9.95
N SER A 27 -12.63 11.94 10.80
CA SER A 27 -11.52 11.07 10.37
C SER A 27 -11.99 9.83 9.61
N THR A 28 -13.13 9.25 9.97
CA THR A 28 -13.69 8.09 9.28
C THR A 28 -14.18 8.43 7.89
N VAL A 29 -14.84 9.58 7.71
CA VAL A 29 -15.29 10.06 6.40
C VAL A 29 -14.08 10.30 5.50
N GLN A 30 -13.03 10.96 6.02
CA GLN A 30 -11.78 11.20 5.29
C GLN A 30 -11.12 9.88 4.86
N LEU A 31 -11.05 8.89 5.76
CA LEU A 31 -10.45 7.59 5.49
C LEU A 31 -11.21 6.83 4.40
N VAL A 32 -12.54 6.73 4.54
CA VAL A 32 -13.41 6.03 3.56
C VAL A 32 -13.37 6.73 2.21
N ALA A 33 -13.42 8.07 2.19
CA ALA A 33 -13.31 8.85 0.96
C ALA A 33 -11.98 8.59 0.25
N ALA A 34 -10.87 8.58 0.98
CA ALA A 34 -9.55 8.31 0.41
C ALA A 34 -9.46 6.89 -0.19
N ILE A 35 -10.02 5.87 0.47
CA ILE A 35 -10.07 4.49 -0.05
C ILE A 35 -10.88 4.44 -1.36
N ILE A 36 -12.03 5.12 -1.41
CA ILE A 36 -12.86 5.15 -2.62
C ILE A 36 -12.16 5.90 -3.73
N TYR A 37 -11.61 7.09 -3.47
CA TYR A 37 -10.86 7.87 -4.47
C TYR A 37 -9.65 7.10 -5.02
N GLN A 38 -8.94 6.36 -4.16
CA GLN A 38 -7.84 5.51 -4.59
C GLN A 38 -8.30 4.38 -5.54
N ARG A 39 -9.46 3.78 -5.28
CA ARG A 39 -10.05 2.74 -6.15
C ARG A 39 -10.55 3.29 -7.47
N GLU A 40 -10.94 4.56 -7.51
CA GLU A 40 -11.38 5.29 -8.69
C GLU A 40 -10.22 5.96 -9.46
N ASP A 41 -8.98 5.71 -9.05
CA ASP A 41 -7.75 6.31 -9.62
C ASP A 41 -7.69 7.85 -9.48
N LEU A 42 -8.47 8.39 -8.54
CA LEU A 42 -8.51 9.81 -8.17
C LEU A 42 -7.48 10.13 -7.10
N GLN A 43 -6.20 9.99 -7.44
CA GLN A 43 -5.10 10.07 -6.47
C GLN A 43 -5.00 11.43 -5.79
N LYS A 44 -5.21 12.53 -6.51
CA LYS A 44 -5.14 13.89 -5.94
C LYS A 44 -6.19 14.12 -4.86
N GLU A 45 -7.40 13.67 -5.12
CA GLU A 45 -8.54 13.73 -4.21
C GLU A 45 -8.28 12.87 -2.97
N ALA A 46 -7.74 11.67 -3.16
CA ALA A 46 -7.37 10.76 -2.06
C ALA A 46 -6.31 11.40 -1.14
N PHE A 47 -5.24 11.97 -1.69
CA PHE A 47 -4.22 12.69 -0.92
C PHE A 47 -4.80 13.93 -0.23
N THR A 48 -5.71 14.64 -0.87
CA THR A 48 -6.37 15.81 -0.28
C THR A 48 -7.23 15.44 0.92
N ALA A 49 -7.98 14.33 0.83
CA ALA A 49 -8.82 13.82 1.91
C ALA A 49 -7.98 13.45 3.17
N LEU A 50 -6.77 12.91 2.99
CA LEU A 50 -5.89 12.49 4.08
C LEU A 50 -4.84 13.53 4.51
N LYS A 51 -4.95 14.77 4.09
CA LYS A 51 -3.91 15.79 4.35
C LYS A 51 -3.54 15.95 5.84
N LYS A 52 -4.51 15.78 6.76
CA LYS A 52 -4.28 15.98 8.20
C LYS A 52 -3.68 14.75 8.92
N GLN A 53 -3.94 13.53 8.45
CA GLN A 53 -3.46 12.27 9.05
C GLN A 53 -3.64 12.25 10.59
N SER A 54 -4.89 12.32 11.04
CA SER A 54 -5.21 12.45 12.47
C SER A 54 -5.28 11.09 13.21
N THR A 55 -5.34 9.98 12.49
CA THR A 55 -5.39 8.62 13.07
C THR A 55 -4.30 7.74 12.47
N MET A 56 -4.01 6.61 13.15
CA MET A 56 -3.02 5.65 12.68
C MET A 56 -3.42 5.03 11.33
N GLU A 57 -4.71 4.75 11.15
CA GLU A 57 -5.25 4.19 9.90
C GLU A 57 -5.06 5.16 8.73
N GLN A 58 -5.31 6.45 8.95
CA GLN A 58 -5.07 7.48 7.94
C GLN A 58 -3.58 7.59 7.60
N THR A 59 -2.72 7.52 8.60
CA THR A 59 -1.26 7.59 8.41
C THR A 59 -0.74 6.35 7.67
N ALA A 60 -1.26 5.16 7.99
CA ALA A 60 -0.92 3.93 7.29
C ALA A 60 -1.37 3.94 5.83
N LEU A 61 -2.62 4.37 5.55
CA LEU A 61 -3.12 4.51 4.19
C LEU A 61 -2.33 5.56 3.40
N TRP A 62 -1.97 6.68 4.02
CA TRP A 62 -1.11 7.69 3.40
C TRP A 62 0.26 7.11 3.02
N ALA A 63 0.90 6.35 3.92
CA ALA A 63 2.16 5.68 3.63
C ALA A 63 2.04 4.73 2.44
N GLN A 64 0.97 3.91 2.39
CA GLN A 64 0.69 3.02 1.27
C GLN A 64 0.56 3.79 -0.06
N MET A 65 -0.19 4.89 -0.06
CA MET A 65 -0.37 5.73 -1.25
C MET A 65 0.96 6.37 -1.69
N CYS A 66 1.81 6.80 -0.74
CA CYS A 66 3.13 7.32 -1.04
C CYS A 66 4.03 6.26 -1.71
N LEU A 67 4.00 5.02 -1.24
CA LEU A 67 4.74 3.92 -1.88
C LEU A 67 4.25 3.66 -3.32
N GLN A 68 2.94 3.75 -3.58
CA GLN A 68 2.38 3.58 -4.92
C GLN A 68 2.88 4.63 -5.94
N ILE A 69 3.16 5.85 -5.48
CA ILE A 69 3.75 6.90 -6.32
C ILE A 69 5.27 6.97 -6.21
N ASN A 70 5.90 5.90 -5.70
CA ASN A 70 7.36 5.78 -5.53
C ASN A 70 7.98 6.85 -4.63
N ARG A 71 7.24 7.36 -3.64
CA ARG A 71 7.71 8.33 -2.64
C ARG A 71 7.99 7.64 -1.30
N CYS A 72 9.02 6.77 -1.29
CA CYS A 72 9.46 6.05 -0.10
C CYS A 72 9.87 7.00 1.04
N ASP A 73 10.43 8.17 0.71
CA ASP A 73 10.80 9.23 1.66
C ASP A 73 9.60 9.69 2.52
N LEU A 74 8.44 9.89 1.91
CA LEU A 74 7.21 10.28 2.62
C LEU A 74 6.59 9.11 3.40
N ALA A 75 6.70 7.89 2.88
CA ALA A 75 6.25 6.69 3.59
C ALA A 75 7.08 6.47 4.87
N GLU A 76 8.40 6.65 4.82
CA GLU A 76 9.27 6.58 6.01
C GLU A 76 8.96 7.64 7.06
N GLN A 77 8.61 8.85 6.65
CA GLN A 77 8.15 9.89 7.57
C GLN A 77 6.86 9.50 8.28
N SER A 78 5.94 8.86 7.55
CA SER A 78 4.69 8.35 8.11
C SER A 78 4.93 7.17 9.05
N PHE A 79 5.87 6.30 8.72
CA PHE A 79 6.29 5.19 9.57
C PHE A 79 6.83 5.68 10.92
N LYS A 80 7.72 6.67 10.92
CA LYS A 80 8.23 7.30 12.15
C LYS A 80 7.13 7.91 13.03
N LYS A 81 6.07 8.46 12.42
CA LYS A 81 4.90 8.93 13.17
C LYS A 81 4.16 7.77 13.83
N LEU A 82 3.96 6.66 13.11
CA LEU A 82 3.31 5.47 13.65
C LEU A 82 4.13 4.86 14.78
N GLU A 83 5.46 4.72 14.62
CA GLU A 83 6.37 4.24 15.68
C GLU A 83 6.27 5.10 16.95
N SER A 84 6.15 6.42 16.81
CA SER A 84 6.02 7.32 17.96
C SER A 84 4.70 7.18 18.72
N VAL A 85 3.67 6.62 18.11
CA VAL A 85 2.35 6.39 18.72
C VAL A 85 2.25 4.98 19.30
N ASP A 86 2.61 3.97 18.52
CA ASP A 86 2.59 2.56 18.90
C ASP A 86 3.58 1.78 18.04
N GLU A 87 4.79 1.53 18.59
CA GLU A 87 5.87 0.84 17.90
C GLU A 87 5.49 -0.60 17.55
N ASP A 88 4.83 -1.29 18.47
CA ASP A 88 4.40 -2.69 18.34
C ASP A 88 3.04 -2.87 17.64
N GLY A 89 2.43 -1.76 17.26
CA GLY A 89 1.12 -1.76 16.63
C GLY A 89 1.12 -2.49 15.29
N THR A 90 0.08 -3.28 15.02
CA THR A 90 -0.07 -4.05 13.77
C THR A 90 0.05 -3.17 12.52
N LEU A 91 -0.52 -1.95 12.55
CA LEU A 91 -0.41 -1.00 11.43
C LEU A 91 1.02 -0.51 11.23
N THR A 92 1.75 -0.26 12.32
CA THR A 92 3.16 0.15 12.28
C THR A 92 4.01 -0.94 11.67
N GLN A 93 3.86 -2.18 12.13
CA GLN A 93 4.57 -3.34 11.60
C GLN A 93 4.26 -3.56 10.11
N LEU A 94 2.99 -3.45 9.69
CA LEU A 94 2.61 -3.59 8.28
C LEU A 94 3.22 -2.49 7.39
N VAL A 95 3.21 -1.24 7.84
CA VAL A 95 3.82 -0.14 7.07
C VAL A 95 5.33 -0.33 6.96
N GLY A 96 6.00 -0.78 8.02
CA GLY A 96 7.42 -1.14 7.99
C GLY A 96 7.71 -2.25 6.97
N ALA A 97 6.90 -3.31 6.97
CA ALA A 97 7.03 -4.40 6.00
C ALA A 97 6.83 -3.92 4.56
N TRP A 98 5.86 -3.05 4.29
CA TRP A 98 5.66 -2.47 2.95
C TRP A 98 6.85 -1.62 2.48
N ILE A 99 7.42 -0.81 3.37
CA ILE A 99 8.62 -0.01 3.07
C ILE A 99 9.80 -0.93 2.78
N ASN A 100 9.99 -1.99 3.56
CA ASN A 100 11.06 -2.95 3.38
C ASN A 100 10.92 -3.73 2.05
N LEU A 101 9.70 -4.10 1.66
CA LEU A 101 9.43 -4.68 0.34
C LEU A 101 9.74 -3.69 -0.78
N HIS A 102 9.36 -2.42 -0.62
CA HIS A 102 9.62 -1.39 -1.62
C HIS A 102 11.12 -1.11 -1.80
N LYS A 103 11.91 -1.13 -0.73
CA LYS A 103 13.37 -0.98 -0.78
C LYS A 103 14.06 -2.18 -1.43
N GLY A 104 13.50 -3.37 -1.28
CA GLY A 104 14.07 -4.59 -1.85
C GLY A 104 15.38 -5.04 -1.20
N GLY A 105 16.10 -5.90 -1.89
CA GLY A 105 17.39 -6.41 -1.43
C GLY A 105 17.29 -7.16 -0.09
N ASP A 106 18.21 -6.90 0.83
CA ASP A 106 18.21 -7.56 2.15
C ASP A 106 17.02 -7.16 3.05
N ASN A 107 16.39 -6.01 2.80
CA ASN A 107 15.20 -5.57 3.56
C ASN A 107 14.00 -6.51 3.36
N THR A 108 13.98 -7.29 2.27
CA THR A 108 12.90 -8.25 2.03
C THR A 108 12.87 -9.39 3.04
N LYS A 109 14.00 -9.69 3.68
CA LYS A 109 14.08 -10.69 4.77
C LYS A 109 13.36 -10.19 6.00
N GLU A 110 13.58 -8.92 6.37
CA GLU A 110 12.89 -8.27 7.48
C GLU A 110 11.37 -8.19 7.22
N ALA A 111 10.98 -7.86 5.99
CA ALA A 111 9.57 -7.87 5.61
C ALA A 111 8.95 -9.28 5.77
N ALA A 112 9.63 -10.33 5.30
CA ALA A 112 9.16 -11.70 5.44
C ALA A 112 8.98 -12.09 6.91
N TYR A 113 9.97 -11.78 7.75
CA TYR A 113 9.93 -12.03 9.18
C TYR A 113 8.73 -11.32 9.86
N THR A 114 8.51 -10.05 9.53
CA THR A 114 7.36 -9.30 10.06
C THR A 114 6.02 -9.95 9.67
N TYR A 115 5.88 -10.40 8.41
CA TYR A 115 4.65 -11.09 8.01
C TYR A 115 4.48 -12.45 8.70
N GLU A 116 5.56 -13.22 8.88
CA GLU A 116 5.54 -14.49 9.62
C GLU A 116 5.11 -14.25 11.08
N GLU A 117 5.67 -13.25 11.75
CA GLU A 117 5.30 -12.90 13.12
C GLU A 117 3.82 -12.48 13.24
N LEU A 118 3.33 -11.67 12.29
CA LEU A 118 1.93 -11.27 12.28
C LEU A 118 0.99 -12.46 12.02
N ILE A 119 1.40 -13.42 11.19
CA ILE A 119 0.64 -14.66 10.96
C ILE A 119 0.59 -15.50 12.23
N ASP A 120 1.71 -15.62 12.95
CA ASP A 120 1.77 -16.37 14.21
C ASP A 120 0.90 -15.72 15.30
N LYS A 121 0.86 -14.40 15.38
CA LYS A 121 0.06 -13.67 16.37
C LYS A 121 -1.45 -13.67 16.08
N PHE A 122 -1.83 -13.48 14.83
CA PHE A 122 -3.22 -13.19 14.45
C PHE A 122 -3.87 -14.25 13.56
N GLY A 123 -3.10 -15.23 13.15
CA GLY A 123 -3.52 -16.24 12.17
C GLY A 123 -3.34 -15.79 10.72
N SER A 124 -3.49 -16.75 9.82
CA SER A 124 -3.33 -16.53 8.38
C SER A 124 -4.47 -15.70 7.82
N SER A 125 -4.19 -14.49 7.37
CA SER A 125 -5.12 -13.69 6.56
C SER A 125 -4.62 -13.59 5.12
N LEU A 126 -5.54 -13.34 4.18
CA LEU A 126 -5.19 -13.20 2.76
C LEU A 126 -4.16 -12.08 2.54
N THR A 127 -4.27 -10.98 3.27
CA THR A 127 -3.34 -9.85 3.17
C THR A 127 -1.94 -10.23 3.64
N LEU A 128 -1.83 -10.93 4.78
CA LEU A 128 -0.54 -11.33 5.34
C LEU A 128 0.13 -12.41 4.47
N LEU A 129 -0.62 -13.42 4.03
CA LEU A 129 -0.10 -14.46 3.14
C LEU A 129 0.38 -13.90 1.80
N ASN A 130 -0.35 -12.94 1.24
CA ASN A 130 0.05 -12.25 0.01
C ASN A 130 1.34 -11.44 0.23
N GLY A 131 1.44 -10.69 1.32
CA GLY A 131 2.65 -9.93 1.66
C GLY A 131 3.86 -10.84 1.83
N LEU A 132 3.69 -11.96 2.55
CA LEU A 132 4.74 -12.97 2.72
C LEU A 132 5.15 -13.60 1.39
N ALA A 133 4.19 -13.96 0.54
CA ALA A 133 4.48 -14.52 -0.78
C ALA A 133 5.30 -13.54 -1.64
N VAL A 134 4.94 -12.25 -1.65
CA VAL A 134 5.71 -11.22 -2.35
C VAL A 134 7.13 -11.12 -1.79
N ALA A 135 7.30 -11.13 -0.46
CA ALA A 135 8.62 -11.12 0.17
C ALA A 135 9.48 -12.31 -0.25
N LYS A 136 8.89 -13.53 -0.28
CA LYS A 136 9.57 -14.77 -0.74
C LYS A 136 9.92 -14.69 -2.25
N MET A 137 9.05 -14.12 -3.08
CA MET A 137 9.36 -13.90 -4.50
C MET A 137 10.58 -12.98 -4.70
N HIS A 138 10.67 -11.88 -3.94
CA HIS A 138 11.85 -11.00 -3.98
C HIS A 138 13.13 -11.70 -3.51
N GLN A 139 13.02 -12.68 -2.61
CA GLN A 139 14.13 -13.54 -2.17
C GLN A 139 14.46 -14.65 -3.16
N LYS A 140 13.70 -14.76 -4.27
CA LYS A 140 13.79 -15.84 -5.28
C LYS A 140 13.42 -17.24 -4.73
N ASP A 141 12.75 -17.31 -3.59
CA ASP A 141 12.19 -18.51 -3.01
C ASP A 141 10.78 -18.75 -3.57
N TYR A 142 10.74 -19.20 -4.82
CA TYR A 142 9.48 -19.34 -5.56
C TYR A 142 8.63 -20.50 -5.05
N ASP A 143 9.25 -21.54 -4.51
CA ASP A 143 8.55 -22.71 -3.97
C ASP A 143 7.72 -22.33 -2.74
N GLU A 144 8.32 -21.60 -1.80
CA GLU A 144 7.61 -21.12 -0.61
C GLU A 144 6.58 -20.06 -0.99
N ALA A 145 6.90 -19.15 -1.91
CA ALA A 145 5.92 -18.17 -2.42
C ALA A 145 4.69 -18.86 -3.02
N GLN A 146 4.89 -19.90 -3.85
CA GLN A 146 3.79 -20.67 -4.44
C GLN A 146 2.95 -21.36 -3.38
N LYS A 147 3.57 -21.95 -2.37
CA LYS A 147 2.87 -22.60 -1.25
C LYS A 147 1.98 -21.62 -0.50
N ARG A 148 2.49 -20.41 -0.15
CA ARG A 148 1.70 -19.37 0.53
C ARG A 148 0.53 -18.90 -0.33
N LEU A 149 0.73 -18.80 -1.65
CA LEU A 149 -0.33 -18.43 -2.58
C LEU A 149 -1.39 -19.54 -2.74
N GLN A 150 -1.00 -20.80 -2.64
CA GLN A 150 -1.96 -21.91 -2.65
C GLN A 150 -2.83 -21.95 -1.39
N GLU A 151 -2.30 -21.57 -0.22
CA GLU A 151 -3.08 -21.38 1.00
C GLU A 151 -4.16 -20.31 0.84
N VAL A 152 -3.88 -19.29 0.01
CA VAL A 152 -4.81 -18.24 -0.37
C VAL A 152 -5.90 -18.71 -1.35
N HIS A 153 -5.64 -19.76 -2.13
CA HIS A 153 -6.47 -20.18 -3.28
C HIS A 153 -7.88 -20.70 -2.92
N GLY A 154 -8.20 -20.87 -1.63
CA GLY A 154 -9.57 -21.13 -1.17
C GLY A 154 -10.53 -19.93 -1.35
N GLY A 155 -10.06 -18.76 -1.75
CA GLY A 155 -10.85 -17.56 -1.94
C GLY A 155 -10.51 -16.78 -3.22
N VAL A 156 -11.41 -16.75 -4.16
CA VAL A 156 -11.34 -16.09 -5.50
C VAL A 156 -10.97 -14.58 -5.47
N VAL A 157 -10.92 -13.97 -4.28
CA VAL A 157 -10.60 -12.54 -4.07
C VAL A 157 -9.10 -12.24 -4.09
N ALA A 158 -8.26 -13.24 -3.85
CA ALA A 158 -6.81 -13.07 -3.70
C ALA A 158 -6.09 -12.66 -5.00
N LEU A 159 -6.53 -13.11 -6.16
CA LEU A 159 -5.90 -12.81 -7.45
C LEU A 159 -5.94 -11.32 -7.83
N ARG A 160 -6.94 -10.56 -7.38
CA ARG A 160 -7.03 -9.12 -7.67
C ARG A 160 -6.07 -8.29 -6.83
N GLY A 161 -5.85 -8.66 -5.56
CA GLY A 161 -4.90 -7.99 -4.67
C GLY A 161 -3.45 -8.23 -5.08
N LEU A 162 -3.11 -9.48 -5.41
CA LEU A 162 -1.79 -9.87 -5.90
C LEU A 162 -1.39 -9.14 -7.19
N ARG A 163 -2.32 -9.02 -8.12
CA ARG A 163 -2.05 -8.33 -9.39
C ARG A 163 -1.65 -6.87 -9.18
N ALA A 164 -2.25 -6.19 -8.21
CA ALA A 164 -1.90 -4.81 -7.89
C ALA A 164 -0.52 -4.70 -7.23
N ILE A 165 -0.19 -5.60 -6.29
CA ILE A 165 1.10 -5.59 -5.57
C ILE A 165 2.24 -6.05 -6.49
N VAL A 166 2.03 -7.12 -7.27
CA VAL A 166 3.04 -7.61 -8.23
C VAL A 166 3.27 -6.60 -9.34
N ILE A 167 2.21 -5.97 -9.86
CA ILE A 167 2.35 -4.93 -10.89
C ILE A 167 3.08 -3.70 -10.32
N ALA A 168 2.80 -3.27 -9.09
CA ALA A 168 3.50 -2.17 -8.45
C ALA A 168 4.98 -2.49 -8.21
N SER A 169 5.30 -3.73 -7.78
CA SER A 169 6.68 -4.19 -7.59
C SER A 169 7.44 -4.30 -8.93
N MET A 170 6.82 -4.93 -9.94
CA MET A 170 7.42 -5.04 -11.29
C MET A 170 7.55 -3.68 -11.98
N ALA A 171 6.60 -2.76 -11.80
CA ALA A 171 6.69 -1.40 -12.33
C ALA A 171 7.85 -0.62 -11.69
N SER A 172 8.09 -0.82 -10.39
CA SER A 172 9.25 -0.24 -9.69
C SER A 172 10.57 -0.78 -10.21
N GLU A 173 10.68 -2.09 -10.45
CA GLU A 173 11.89 -2.72 -11.03
C GLU A 173 12.10 -2.30 -12.47
N LEU A 174 11.06 -2.26 -13.30
CA LEU A 174 11.16 -1.78 -14.69
C LEU A 174 11.57 -0.31 -14.73
N HIS A 175 11.02 0.53 -13.88
CA HIS A 175 11.42 1.94 -13.81
C HIS A 175 12.87 2.13 -13.34
N ALA A 176 13.34 1.32 -12.39
CA ALA A 176 14.73 1.31 -11.97
C ALA A 176 15.68 0.88 -13.11
N ILE A 177 15.29 -0.14 -13.90
CA ILE A 177 16.06 -0.60 -15.08
C ILE A 177 16.09 0.47 -16.16
N GLU A 178 14.96 1.11 -16.48
CA GLU A 178 14.90 2.22 -17.43
C GLU A 178 15.78 3.41 -17.00
N GLN A 179 15.74 3.81 -15.74
CA GLN A 179 16.59 4.88 -15.22
C GLN A 179 18.07 4.52 -15.28
N THR A 180 18.43 3.27 -15.01
CA THR A 180 19.81 2.79 -15.12
C THR A 180 20.27 2.79 -16.57
N GLN A 181 19.45 2.33 -17.52
CA GLN A 181 19.76 2.34 -18.95
C GLN A 181 19.86 3.77 -19.51
N LEU A 182 18.99 4.70 -19.08
CA LEU A 182 19.07 6.11 -19.46
C LEU A 182 20.31 6.79 -18.89
N TYR A 183 20.74 6.42 -17.69
CA TYR A 183 21.98 6.92 -17.09
C TYR A 183 23.22 6.43 -17.87
N GLU A 184 23.27 5.14 -18.19
CA GLU A 184 24.32 4.53 -19.00
C GLU A 184 24.38 5.15 -20.42
N TYR A 185 23.24 5.36 -21.07
CA TYR A 185 23.15 5.99 -22.37
C TYR A 185 23.68 7.43 -22.38
N ARG A 186 23.37 8.22 -21.34
CA ARG A 186 23.89 9.59 -21.16
C ARG A 186 25.38 9.62 -20.86
N ARG A 187 25.91 8.58 -20.20
CA ARG A 187 27.34 8.48 -19.86
C ARG A 187 28.24 8.09 -21.04
N VAL A 188 27.70 7.34 -21.98
CA VAL A 188 28.44 6.83 -23.15
C VAL A 188 28.27 7.73 -24.37
N GLY A 189 27.22 8.57 -24.43
CA GLY A 189 26.89 9.44 -25.56
C GLY A 189 27.24 10.93 -25.40
N GLY A 190 27.91 11.33 -24.33
CA GLY A 190 28.51 12.65 -24.12
C GLY A 190 30.01 12.56 -24.01
#